data_d4898eb3abb0ddceea68a7d11daafc52
#
_entry.id   d4898eb3abb0ddceea68a7d11daafc52
#
_cell.length_a   1.000
_cell.length_b   1.000
_cell.length_c   1.000
_cell.angle_alpha   90.00
_cell.angle_beta   90.00
_cell.angle_gamma   90.00
#
_symmetry.space_group_name_H-M   'P 1'
#
loop_
_entity.id
_entity.type
_entity.pdbx_description
1 polymer ?
#
loop_
_entity_poly.entity_id
_entity_poly.type
_entity_poly.pdbx_seq_one_letter_code
_entity_poly.pdbx_strand_id
1 'polypeptide(L)'
;MEIRIDNLTKKFGDVVGVEDLTLHIDDGEFVAFLGPSGCGKTTTLLTLAGIYKPTDGLIRFGDRVVNTVQPKDRNIGMVFQSYALYPHMTIFQNIAYPLKLKKTPKNVQNEQVRQVANVMGIGELLDRRPGQLSGGQQQRVALGRALVKEPDVLLFDEPLSNLDARLRLTMRGEIKHLQKNLGITSIYVTHDQVEAMTMADRIAVMNRGHLQAFDAPDELYDRPKTRFVAGFVGNPPMNFLDVEVSPSNGHFLAQADSIQLPLGAERGAPPAGHGGPVVMGIRPEDIQIVDEGDVTGEIFVVEPLGREDLIDARVGPHGFILLADTEKQHRAGERVSLKFDMTQAQFFDPQTERSLLWRQ
;
A
#
# COMPACT_ATOMS: atom_id res chain seq x y z
N MET A 1 -5.88 18.54 -9.18
CA MET A 1 -7.18 18.06 -9.79
C MET A 1 -7.80 17.04 -8.84
N GLU A 2 -8.93 17.38 -8.21
CA GLU A 2 -9.70 16.46 -7.38
C GLU A 2 -10.28 15.30 -8.20
N ILE A 3 -10.34 14.09 -7.59
CA ILE A 3 -10.93 12.90 -8.22
C ILE A 3 -12.02 12.34 -7.30
N ARG A 4 -13.23 12.17 -7.84
CA ARG A 4 -14.33 11.49 -7.15
C ARG A 4 -14.72 10.23 -7.91
N ILE A 5 -14.85 9.16 -7.18
CA ILE A 5 -15.32 7.86 -7.64
C ILE A 5 -16.55 7.52 -6.82
N ASP A 6 -17.70 7.41 -7.49
CA ASP A 6 -19.00 7.15 -6.85
C ASP A 6 -19.51 5.78 -7.31
N ASN A 7 -19.56 4.78 -6.42
CA ASN A 7 -20.09 3.43 -6.61
C ASN A 7 -19.56 2.72 -7.87
N LEU A 8 -18.26 2.91 -8.16
CA LEU A 8 -17.64 2.37 -9.36
C LEU A 8 -17.65 0.85 -9.36
N THR A 9 -18.27 0.29 -10.39
CA THR A 9 -18.26 -1.16 -10.65
C THR A 9 -17.68 -1.43 -12.03
N LYS A 10 -16.77 -2.41 -12.11
CA LYS A 10 -16.23 -2.93 -13.37
C LYS A 10 -16.29 -4.44 -13.41
N LYS A 11 -17.05 -4.95 -14.38
CA LYS A 11 -17.19 -6.38 -14.68
C LYS A 11 -16.60 -6.71 -16.05
N PHE A 12 -16.08 -7.92 -16.17
CA PHE A 12 -15.61 -8.53 -17.43
C PHE A 12 -16.37 -9.85 -17.61
N GLY A 13 -17.50 -9.80 -18.34
CA GLY A 13 -18.47 -10.89 -18.34
C GLY A 13 -18.98 -11.13 -16.92
N ASP A 14 -18.83 -12.36 -16.42
CA ASP A 14 -19.25 -12.74 -15.07
C ASP A 14 -18.21 -12.44 -13.99
N VAL A 15 -17.01 -12.04 -14.38
CA VAL A 15 -15.93 -11.76 -13.43
C VAL A 15 -16.01 -10.31 -12.96
N VAL A 16 -16.09 -10.11 -11.63
CA VAL A 16 -16.08 -8.81 -11.00
C VAL A 16 -14.62 -8.39 -10.79
N GLY A 17 -14.21 -7.32 -11.45
CA GLY A 17 -12.87 -6.73 -11.25
C GLY A 17 -12.83 -5.71 -10.12
N VAL A 18 -13.89 -4.88 -10.01
CA VAL A 18 -14.10 -3.89 -8.94
C VAL A 18 -15.60 -3.78 -8.70
N GLU A 19 -16.02 -3.68 -7.44
CA GLU A 19 -17.42 -3.57 -7.06
C GLU A 19 -17.62 -2.47 -6.01
N ASP A 20 -18.56 -1.58 -6.33
CA ASP A 20 -19.05 -0.52 -5.44
C ASP A 20 -17.93 0.35 -4.81
N LEU A 21 -16.91 0.67 -5.59
CA LEU A 21 -15.79 1.49 -5.11
C LEU A 21 -16.20 2.95 -5.03
N THR A 22 -16.17 3.51 -3.82
CA THR A 22 -16.39 4.94 -3.57
C THR A 22 -15.17 5.53 -2.88
N LEU A 23 -14.54 6.54 -3.52
CA LEU A 23 -13.35 7.23 -3.05
C LEU A 23 -13.39 8.71 -3.42
N HIS A 24 -12.83 9.53 -2.54
CA HIS A 24 -12.58 10.94 -2.78
C HIS A 24 -11.08 11.21 -2.59
N ILE A 25 -10.42 11.72 -3.62
CA ILE A 25 -8.98 12.05 -3.65
C ILE A 25 -8.88 13.57 -3.84
N ASP A 26 -8.20 14.23 -2.91
CA ASP A 26 -8.06 15.67 -2.91
C ASP A 26 -7.07 16.16 -3.98
N ASP A 27 -7.14 17.45 -4.33
CA ASP A 27 -6.20 18.07 -5.28
C ASP A 27 -4.77 17.99 -4.74
N GLY A 28 -3.84 17.50 -5.57
CA GLY A 28 -2.44 17.37 -5.22
C GLY A 28 -2.11 16.18 -4.32
N GLU A 29 -3.08 15.36 -3.94
CA GLU A 29 -2.89 14.19 -3.08
C GLU A 29 -2.19 13.04 -3.80
N PHE A 30 -1.32 12.33 -3.07
CA PHE A 30 -0.69 11.09 -3.50
C PHE A 30 -1.39 9.89 -2.85
N VAL A 31 -2.19 9.16 -3.62
CA VAL A 31 -2.94 7.99 -3.13
C VAL A 31 -2.35 6.70 -3.65
N ALA A 32 -2.03 5.76 -2.76
CA ALA A 32 -1.63 4.42 -3.14
C ALA A 32 -2.82 3.45 -3.12
N PHE A 33 -2.94 2.60 -4.16
CA PHE A 33 -3.80 1.43 -4.16
C PHE A 33 -2.96 0.21 -3.79
N LEU A 34 -3.25 -0.40 -2.66
CA LEU A 34 -2.53 -1.52 -2.08
C LEU A 34 -3.45 -2.74 -1.93
N GLY A 35 -2.93 -3.95 -2.10
CA GLY A 35 -3.72 -5.18 -1.92
C GLY A 35 -3.10 -6.37 -2.63
N PRO A 36 -3.61 -7.58 -2.41
CA PRO A 36 -3.14 -8.81 -3.06
C PRO A 36 -3.23 -8.74 -4.58
N SER A 37 -2.50 -9.61 -5.28
CA SER A 37 -2.63 -9.75 -6.73
C SER A 37 -4.06 -10.10 -7.12
N GLY A 38 -4.56 -9.45 -8.18
CA GLY A 38 -5.93 -9.68 -8.67
C GLY A 38 -7.06 -9.01 -7.86
N CYS A 39 -6.77 -8.17 -6.83
CA CYS A 39 -7.81 -7.52 -6.03
C CYS A 39 -8.49 -6.31 -6.70
N GLY A 40 -8.14 -5.93 -7.94
CA GLY A 40 -8.82 -4.86 -8.68
C GLY A 40 -8.04 -3.54 -8.84
N LYS A 41 -6.83 -3.39 -8.30
CA LYS A 41 -6.01 -2.16 -8.35
C LYS A 41 -5.78 -1.65 -9.79
N THR A 42 -5.14 -2.47 -10.61
CA THR A 42 -4.88 -2.14 -12.03
C THR A 42 -6.17 -1.95 -12.81
N THR A 43 -7.23 -2.72 -12.51
CA THR A 43 -8.55 -2.54 -13.12
C THR A 43 -9.10 -1.14 -12.82
N THR A 44 -9.04 -0.70 -11.56
CA THR A 44 -9.44 0.66 -11.15
C THR A 44 -8.60 1.70 -11.88
N LEU A 45 -7.28 1.56 -11.88
CA LEU A 45 -6.36 2.49 -12.53
C LEU A 45 -6.65 2.63 -14.03
N LEU A 46 -6.84 1.51 -14.75
CA LEU A 46 -7.14 1.51 -16.19
C LEU A 46 -8.54 2.08 -16.49
N THR A 47 -9.48 1.95 -15.54
CA THR A 47 -10.80 2.57 -15.65
C THR A 47 -10.71 4.09 -15.45
N LEU A 48 -9.91 4.55 -14.49
CA LEU A 48 -9.58 5.97 -14.32
C LEU A 48 -8.85 6.54 -15.54
N ALA A 49 -7.96 5.76 -16.14
CA ALA A 49 -7.28 6.13 -17.39
C ALA A 49 -8.23 6.19 -18.60
N GLY A 50 -9.43 5.60 -18.52
CA GLY A 50 -10.40 5.52 -19.62
C GLY A 50 -10.11 4.42 -20.64
N ILE A 51 -9.17 3.51 -20.32
CA ILE A 51 -8.87 2.33 -21.13
C ILE A 51 -10.01 1.32 -20.97
N TYR A 52 -10.51 1.14 -19.74
CA TYR A 52 -11.74 0.41 -19.48
C TYR A 52 -12.89 1.37 -19.23
N LYS A 53 -14.05 1.05 -19.78
CA LYS A 53 -15.30 1.75 -19.45
C LYS A 53 -15.84 1.14 -18.15
N PRO A 54 -16.33 1.93 -17.18
CA PRO A 54 -17.04 1.41 -16.03
C PRO A 54 -18.28 0.64 -16.48
N THR A 55 -18.68 -0.36 -15.71
CA THR A 55 -19.94 -1.07 -15.90
C THR A 55 -21.06 -0.28 -15.26
N ASP A 56 -20.79 0.30 -14.06
CA ASP A 56 -21.69 1.15 -13.31
C ASP A 56 -20.90 2.18 -12.49
N GLY A 57 -21.59 3.17 -11.91
CA GLY A 57 -21.00 4.23 -11.12
C GLY A 57 -20.45 5.40 -11.94
N LEU A 58 -19.88 6.38 -11.26
CA LEU A 58 -19.40 7.63 -11.86
C LEU A 58 -17.95 7.92 -11.47
N ILE A 59 -17.20 8.49 -12.43
CA ILE A 59 -15.85 9.02 -12.21
C ILE A 59 -15.87 10.50 -12.60
N ARG A 60 -15.39 11.35 -11.69
CA ARG A 60 -15.27 12.79 -11.92
C ARG A 60 -13.83 13.24 -11.73
N PHE A 61 -13.38 14.14 -12.61
CA PHE A 61 -12.15 14.92 -12.46
C PHE A 61 -12.57 16.37 -12.28
N GLY A 62 -12.46 16.91 -11.07
CA GLY A 62 -13.17 18.11 -10.65
C GLY A 62 -14.67 17.95 -10.88
N ASP A 63 -15.29 18.92 -11.53
CA ASP A 63 -16.72 18.90 -11.86
C ASP A 63 -17.07 18.05 -13.09
N ARG A 64 -16.08 17.59 -13.84
CA ARG A 64 -16.27 16.89 -15.10
C ARG A 64 -16.45 15.38 -14.93
N VAL A 65 -17.60 14.84 -15.35
CA VAL A 65 -17.79 13.38 -15.49
C VAL A 65 -16.95 12.86 -16.68
N VAL A 66 -16.11 11.82 -16.42
CA VAL A 66 -15.16 11.31 -17.43
C VAL A 66 -15.47 9.90 -17.91
N ASN A 67 -16.58 9.29 -17.54
CA ASN A 67 -16.95 7.92 -17.90
C ASN A 67 -16.87 7.63 -19.40
N THR A 68 -17.29 8.58 -20.24
CA THR A 68 -17.32 8.45 -21.72
C THR A 68 -16.17 9.18 -22.41
N VAL A 69 -15.32 9.88 -21.63
CA VAL A 69 -14.18 10.64 -22.17
C VAL A 69 -13.06 9.68 -22.55
N GLN A 70 -12.54 9.80 -23.76
CA GLN A 70 -11.44 8.97 -24.24
C GLN A 70 -10.13 9.26 -23.46
N PRO A 71 -9.22 8.28 -23.31
CA PRO A 71 -7.96 8.46 -22.57
C PRO A 71 -7.13 9.68 -23.00
N LYS A 72 -7.05 9.96 -24.29
CA LYS A 72 -6.32 11.11 -24.85
C LYS A 72 -6.85 12.47 -24.40
N ASP A 73 -8.15 12.53 -24.05
CA ASP A 73 -8.88 13.76 -23.71
C ASP A 73 -9.09 13.93 -22.20
N ARG A 74 -8.59 12.98 -21.36
CA ARG A 74 -8.64 13.05 -19.89
C ARG A 74 -7.54 13.89 -19.25
N ASN A 75 -6.56 14.33 -20.05
CA ASN A 75 -5.35 15.03 -19.61
C ASN A 75 -4.58 14.33 -18.47
N ILE A 76 -4.43 13.02 -18.55
CA ILE A 76 -3.69 12.20 -17.58
C ILE A 76 -2.30 11.85 -18.09
N GLY A 77 -1.29 11.77 -17.19
CA GLY A 77 -0.03 11.10 -17.44
C GLY A 77 -0.09 9.66 -16.91
N MET A 78 0.42 8.68 -17.65
CA MET A 78 0.43 7.30 -17.17
C MET A 78 1.81 6.67 -17.34
N VAL A 79 2.29 6.00 -16.30
CA VAL A 79 3.51 5.20 -16.26
C VAL A 79 3.12 3.75 -16.04
N PHE A 80 3.45 2.90 -16.99
CA PHE A 80 3.16 1.46 -16.97
C PHE A 80 4.28 0.68 -16.30
N GLN A 81 3.99 -0.49 -15.80
CA GLN A 81 4.93 -1.43 -15.20
C GLN A 81 6.13 -1.76 -16.12
N SER A 82 5.89 -1.94 -17.41
CA SER A 82 6.93 -2.19 -18.42
C SER A 82 7.56 -0.92 -19.01
N TYR A 83 7.27 0.26 -18.42
CA TYR A 83 7.61 1.59 -18.94
C TYR A 83 6.98 1.90 -20.30
N ALA A 84 6.62 0.90 -21.10
CA ALA A 84 6.00 0.98 -22.43
C ALA A 84 6.70 1.97 -23.38
N LEU A 85 8.03 2.02 -23.34
CA LEU A 85 8.82 2.85 -24.25
C LEU A 85 8.83 2.26 -25.64
N TYR A 86 8.79 3.12 -26.67
CA TYR A 86 8.89 2.70 -28.06
C TYR A 86 10.36 2.39 -28.40
N PRO A 87 10.75 1.12 -28.64
CA PRO A 87 12.16 0.72 -28.70
C PRO A 87 12.88 1.25 -29.96
N HIS A 88 12.14 1.52 -31.01
CA HIS A 88 12.64 2.05 -32.29
C HIS A 88 12.81 3.57 -32.29
N MET A 89 12.26 4.28 -31.31
CA MET A 89 12.34 5.74 -31.16
C MET A 89 13.51 6.12 -30.25
N THR A 90 14.08 7.32 -30.48
CA THR A 90 15.01 7.92 -29.52
C THR A 90 14.28 8.34 -28.24
N ILE A 91 15.02 8.68 -27.18
CA ILE A 91 14.45 9.19 -25.93
C ILE A 91 13.70 10.51 -26.18
N PHE A 92 14.28 11.41 -26.97
CA PHE A 92 13.60 12.62 -27.42
C PHE A 92 12.23 12.30 -28.06
N GLN A 93 12.22 11.34 -28.98
CA GLN A 93 10.99 10.96 -29.70
C GLN A 93 9.96 10.30 -28.77
N ASN A 94 10.40 9.50 -27.80
CA ASN A 94 9.53 8.90 -26.78
C ASN A 94 8.84 9.98 -25.94
N ILE A 95 9.59 10.97 -25.44
CA ILE A 95 9.06 12.06 -24.63
C ILE A 95 8.16 12.97 -25.49
N ALA A 96 8.57 13.31 -26.73
CA ALA A 96 7.81 14.18 -27.62
C ALA A 96 6.51 13.54 -28.15
N TYR A 97 6.35 12.21 -28.06
CA TYR A 97 5.25 11.50 -28.71
C TYR A 97 3.84 12.01 -28.32
N PRO A 98 3.52 12.27 -27.04
CA PRO A 98 2.23 12.84 -26.66
C PRO A 98 1.97 14.22 -27.28
N LEU A 99 2.99 15.05 -27.37
CA LEU A 99 2.90 16.39 -28.00
C LEU A 99 2.67 16.29 -29.51
N LYS A 100 3.33 15.30 -30.15
CA LYS A 100 3.13 15.03 -31.60
C LYS A 100 1.67 14.62 -31.87
N LEU A 101 1.05 13.81 -31.00
CA LEU A 101 -0.36 13.43 -31.10
C LEU A 101 -1.29 14.63 -30.92
N LYS A 102 -0.94 15.58 -30.05
CA LYS A 102 -1.65 16.86 -29.88
C LYS A 102 -1.39 17.86 -31.03
N LYS A 103 -0.56 17.51 -32.04
CA LYS A 103 -0.13 18.37 -33.14
C LYS A 103 0.55 19.67 -32.67
N THR A 104 1.24 19.63 -31.53
CA THR A 104 2.02 20.76 -31.01
C THR A 104 3.11 21.17 -32.01
N PRO A 105 3.39 22.46 -32.22
CA PRO A 105 4.47 22.92 -33.11
C PRO A 105 5.84 22.39 -32.72
N LYS A 106 6.72 22.08 -33.68
CA LYS A 106 8.03 21.45 -33.45
C LYS A 106 8.96 22.25 -32.52
N ASN A 107 8.93 23.57 -32.59
CA ASN A 107 9.71 24.44 -31.69
C ASN A 107 9.29 24.28 -30.25
N VAL A 108 7.96 24.25 -30.00
CA VAL A 108 7.39 24.04 -28.65
C VAL A 108 7.69 22.62 -28.15
N GLN A 109 7.59 21.59 -29.05
CA GLN A 109 7.99 20.21 -28.68
C GLN A 109 9.45 20.16 -28.21
N ASN A 110 10.37 20.81 -28.94
CA ASN A 110 11.79 20.84 -28.61
C ASN A 110 12.04 21.50 -27.24
N GLU A 111 11.36 22.58 -26.95
CA GLU A 111 11.48 23.32 -25.70
C GLU A 111 10.95 22.48 -24.51
N GLN A 112 9.71 22.01 -24.59
CA GLN A 112 9.08 21.22 -23.53
C GLN A 112 9.81 19.90 -23.25
N VAL A 113 10.26 19.18 -24.31
CA VAL A 113 11.03 17.94 -24.13
C VAL A 113 12.35 18.21 -23.41
N ARG A 114 13.09 19.27 -23.78
CA ARG A 114 14.35 19.61 -23.11
C ARG A 114 14.12 20.04 -21.66
N GLN A 115 13.08 20.82 -21.39
CA GLN A 115 12.72 21.24 -20.04
C GLN A 115 12.43 20.02 -19.16
N VAL A 116 11.55 19.10 -19.59
CA VAL A 116 11.23 17.89 -18.86
C VAL A 116 12.44 16.97 -18.72
N ALA A 117 13.26 16.83 -19.77
CA ALA A 117 14.47 16.02 -19.72
C ALA A 117 15.49 16.55 -18.69
N ASN A 118 15.59 17.87 -18.54
CA ASN A 118 16.44 18.50 -17.52
C ASN A 118 15.89 18.23 -16.12
N VAL A 119 14.59 18.37 -15.90
CA VAL A 119 13.94 18.04 -14.61
C VAL A 119 14.17 16.57 -14.23
N MET A 120 14.13 15.66 -15.21
CA MET A 120 14.38 14.23 -15.01
C MET A 120 15.87 13.85 -14.94
N GLY A 121 16.81 14.79 -15.17
CA GLY A 121 18.23 14.50 -15.20
C GLY A 121 18.66 13.56 -16.33
N ILE A 122 17.96 13.61 -17.49
CA ILE A 122 18.21 12.76 -18.67
C ILE A 122 18.51 13.56 -19.93
N GLY A 123 18.87 14.83 -19.81
CA GLY A 123 19.12 15.72 -20.95
C GLY A 123 20.18 15.20 -21.95
N GLU A 124 21.24 14.56 -21.43
CA GLU A 124 22.32 13.98 -22.24
C GLU A 124 21.94 12.65 -22.94
N LEU A 125 20.78 12.09 -22.60
CA LEU A 125 20.34 10.79 -23.11
C LEU A 125 19.35 10.90 -24.29
N LEU A 126 18.96 12.12 -24.67
CA LEU A 126 17.87 12.36 -25.63
C LEU A 126 18.05 11.70 -26.98
N ASP A 127 19.28 11.54 -27.46
CA ASP A 127 19.60 10.91 -28.76
C ASP A 127 19.74 9.39 -28.68
N ARG A 128 19.77 8.81 -27.46
CA ARG A 128 19.84 7.36 -27.26
C ARG A 128 18.48 6.68 -27.50
N ARG A 129 18.51 5.35 -27.59
CA ARG A 129 17.31 4.50 -27.64
C ARG A 129 17.11 3.76 -26.32
N PRO A 130 15.88 3.31 -25.98
CA PRO A 130 15.58 2.63 -24.70
C PRO A 130 16.51 1.49 -24.35
N GLY A 131 16.89 0.63 -25.31
CA GLY A 131 17.80 -0.50 -25.07
C GLY A 131 19.23 -0.13 -24.65
N GLN A 132 19.59 1.16 -24.72
CA GLN A 132 20.90 1.69 -24.31
C GLN A 132 20.87 2.30 -22.90
N LEU A 133 19.75 2.17 -22.19
CA LEU A 133 19.51 2.77 -20.88
C LEU A 133 19.37 1.72 -19.79
N SER A 134 19.81 2.08 -18.58
CA SER A 134 19.49 1.30 -17.36
C SER A 134 17.99 1.39 -17.04
N GLY A 135 17.47 0.45 -16.22
CA GLY A 135 16.06 0.44 -15.79
C GLY A 135 15.60 1.77 -15.17
N GLY A 136 16.39 2.37 -14.28
CA GLY A 136 16.07 3.68 -13.70
C GLY A 136 16.07 4.82 -14.71
N GLN A 137 16.97 4.79 -15.71
CA GLN A 137 16.94 5.77 -16.79
C GLN A 137 15.69 5.59 -17.68
N GLN A 138 15.30 4.35 -18.00
CA GLN A 138 14.07 4.07 -18.73
C GLN A 138 12.84 4.57 -17.97
N GLN A 139 12.81 4.39 -16.65
CA GLN A 139 11.73 4.88 -15.81
C GLN A 139 11.65 6.42 -15.84
N ARG A 140 12.77 7.13 -15.69
CA ARG A 140 12.79 8.60 -15.80
C ARG A 140 12.32 9.08 -17.18
N VAL A 141 12.61 8.35 -18.25
CA VAL A 141 12.07 8.62 -19.59
C VAL A 141 10.55 8.42 -19.62
N ALA A 142 10.03 7.34 -19.03
CA ALA A 142 8.59 7.10 -18.94
C ALA A 142 7.86 8.19 -18.13
N LEU A 143 8.45 8.62 -17.00
CA LEU A 143 7.99 9.79 -16.24
C LEU A 143 8.00 11.06 -17.08
N GLY A 144 9.11 11.35 -17.74
CA GLY A 144 9.22 12.52 -18.64
C GLY A 144 8.16 12.52 -19.75
N ARG A 145 7.90 11.36 -20.36
CA ARG A 145 6.83 11.21 -21.34
C ARG A 145 5.43 11.44 -20.75
N ALA A 146 5.20 11.02 -19.51
CA ALA A 146 3.92 11.26 -18.83
C ALA A 146 3.73 12.75 -18.50
N LEU A 147 4.80 13.45 -18.11
CA LEU A 147 4.78 14.84 -17.63
C LEU A 147 4.79 15.87 -18.77
N VAL A 148 5.36 15.56 -19.94
CA VAL A 148 5.62 16.54 -21.01
C VAL A 148 4.39 17.29 -21.51
N LYS A 149 3.20 16.75 -21.28
CA LYS A 149 1.93 17.40 -21.66
C LYS A 149 1.24 18.12 -20.50
N GLU A 150 1.93 18.30 -19.37
CA GLU A 150 1.42 18.94 -18.16
C GLU A 150 0.07 18.34 -17.73
N PRO A 151 0.08 17.07 -17.28
CA PRO A 151 -1.16 16.39 -16.93
C PRO A 151 -1.75 16.92 -15.62
N ASP A 152 -3.08 16.86 -15.49
CA ASP A 152 -3.81 17.17 -14.27
C ASP A 152 -3.70 16.04 -13.23
N VAL A 153 -3.51 14.79 -13.70
CA VAL A 153 -3.43 13.56 -12.88
C VAL A 153 -2.32 12.66 -13.39
N LEU A 154 -1.54 12.09 -12.47
CA LEU A 154 -0.55 11.05 -12.73
C LEU A 154 -1.06 9.68 -12.26
N LEU A 155 -0.95 8.69 -13.12
CA LEU A 155 -1.32 7.31 -12.85
C LEU A 155 -0.08 6.42 -12.97
N PHE A 156 0.21 5.62 -11.94
CA PHE A 156 1.35 4.72 -11.88
C PHE A 156 0.88 3.28 -11.70
N ASP A 157 1.21 2.40 -12.63
CA ASP A 157 0.89 0.98 -12.57
C ASP A 157 2.17 0.19 -12.24
N GLU A 158 2.42 -0.10 -10.97
CA GLU A 158 3.58 -0.82 -10.44
C GLU A 158 4.94 -0.35 -11.04
N PRO A 159 5.24 0.96 -11.04
CA PRO A 159 6.36 1.51 -11.83
C PRO A 159 7.74 1.06 -11.35
N LEU A 160 7.88 0.55 -10.12
CA LEU A 160 9.15 0.17 -9.51
C LEU A 160 9.39 -1.34 -9.47
N SER A 161 8.41 -2.16 -9.86
CA SER A 161 8.47 -3.63 -9.73
C SER A 161 9.63 -4.29 -10.46
N ASN A 162 10.10 -3.69 -11.57
CA ASN A 162 11.18 -4.22 -12.41
C ASN A 162 12.60 -3.72 -12.01
N LEU A 163 12.72 -3.02 -10.89
CA LEU A 163 13.99 -2.45 -10.41
C LEU A 163 14.57 -3.29 -9.26
N ASP A 164 15.90 -3.31 -9.17
CA ASP A 164 16.59 -3.84 -7.99
C ASP A 164 16.31 -3.02 -6.73
N ALA A 165 16.54 -3.60 -5.54
CA ALA A 165 16.19 -3.02 -4.25
C ALA A 165 16.82 -1.64 -4.01
N ARG A 166 18.11 -1.46 -4.40
CA ARG A 166 18.83 -0.19 -4.20
C ARG A 166 18.25 0.91 -5.09
N LEU A 167 18.01 0.59 -6.35
CA LEU A 167 17.46 1.53 -7.31
C LEU A 167 16.00 1.88 -6.96
N ARG A 168 15.22 0.89 -6.50
CA ARG A 168 13.84 1.10 -6.03
C ARG A 168 13.79 2.11 -4.88
N LEU A 169 14.70 1.98 -3.89
CA LEU A 169 14.79 2.93 -2.77
C LEU A 169 15.02 4.37 -3.25
N THR A 170 15.97 4.57 -4.18
CA THR A 170 16.28 5.89 -4.74
C THR A 170 15.07 6.45 -5.52
N MET A 171 14.48 5.63 -6.38
CA MET A 171 13.38 6.06 -7.25
C MET A 171 12.09 6.39 -6.47
N ARG A 172 11.82 5.72 -5.35
CA ARG A 172 10.71 6.09 -4.43
C ARG A 172 10.84 7.54 -3.98
N GLY A 173 12.03 7.89 -3.47
CA GLY A 173 12.30 9.26 -3.02
C GLY A 173 12.15 10.28 -4.16
N GLU A 174 12.65 9.97 -5.35
CA GLU A 174 12.55 10.86 -6.52
C GLU A 174 11.10 11.08 -6.97
N ILE A 175 10.29 10.01 -7.05
CA ILE A 175 8.89 10.12 -7.45
C ILE A 175 8.09 10.93 -6.44
N LYS A 176 8.26 10.66 -5.13
CA LYS A 176 7.57 11.42 -4.07
C LYS A 176 7.96 12.90 -4.10
N HIS A 177 9.25 13.20 -4.20
CA HIS A 177 9.75 14.58 -4.28
C HIS A 177 9.23 15.30 -5.53
N LEU A 178 9.26 14.63 -6.67
CA LEU A 178 8.75 15.18 -7.93
C LEU A 178 7.25 15.51 -7.84
N GLN A 179 6.44 14.57 -7.35
CA GLN A 179 5.00 14.75 -7.21
C GLN A 179 4.69 15.93 -6.27
N LYS A 180 5.38 16.00 -5.13
CA LYS A 180 5.19 17.06 -4.15
C LYS A 180 5.56 18.45 -4.71
N ASN A 181 6.64 18.53 -5.48
CA ASN A 181 7.06 19.78 -6.11
C ASN A 181 6.10 20.25 -7.20
N LEU A 182 5.50 19.32 -7.94
CA LEU A 182 4.56 19.63 -9.00
C LEU A 182 3.12 19.84 -8.49
N GLY A 183 2.78 19.35 -7.30
CA GLY A 183 1.44 19.42 -6.72
C GLY A 183 0.38 18.68 -7.56
N ILE A 184 0.78 17.66 -8.34
CA ILE A 184 -0.13 16.92 -9.23
C ILE A 184 -0.77 15.77 -8.45
N THR A 185 -2.09 15.64 -8.53
CA THR A 185 -2.83 14.49 -7.98
C THR A 185 -2.30 13.20 -8.58
N SER A 186 -1.93 12.24 -7.74
CA SER A 186 -1.26 11.01 -8.18
C SER A 186 -1.92 9.78 -7.60
N ILE A 187 -2.13 8.78 -8.46
CA ILE A 187 -2.60 7.45 -8.07
C ILE A 187 -1.52 6.44 -8.39
N TYR A 188 -1.11 5.69 -7.39
CA TYR A 188 0.01 4.76 -7.43
C TYR A 188 -0.45 3.35 -7.07
N VAL A 189 -0.41 2.43 -8.03
CA VAL A 189 -0.70 1.01 -7.80
C VAL A 189 0.58 0.29 -7.42
N THR A 190 0.54 -0.46 -6.33
CA THR A 190 1.63 -1.32 -5.89
C THR A 190 1.13 -2.53 -5.11
N HIS A 191 1.94 -3.57 -5.02
CA HIS A 191 1.79 -4.67 -4.08
C HIS A 191 2.85 -4.60 -2.95
N ASP A 192 3.78 -3.63 -3.03
CA ASP A 192 4.82 -3.40 -2.03
C ASP A 192 4.29 -2.44 -0.96
N GLN A 193 4.15 -2.97 0.27
CA GLN A 193 3.66 -2.19 1.41
C GLN A 193 4.58 -1.02 1.76
N VAL A 194 5.91 -1.23 1.63
CA VAL A 194 6.88 -0.18 1.96
C VAL A 194 6.75 1.00 1.00
N GLU A 195 6.46 0.74 -0.29
CA GLU A 195 6.16 1.80 -1.25
C GLU A 195 4.92 2.58 -0.84
N ALA A 196 3.80 1.88 -0.58
CA ALA A 196 2.55 2.52 -0.19
C ALA A 196 2.71 3.34 1.11
N MET A 197 3.27 2.74 2.17
CA MET A 197 3.43 3.37 3.49
C MET A 197 4.36 4.58 3.47
N THR A 198 5.40 4.57 2.62
CA THR A 198 6.41 5.67 2.61
C THR A 198 6.07 6.78 1.65
N MET A 199 5.30 6.52 0.60
CA MET A 199 5.04 7.49 -0.46
C MET A 199 3.67 8.15 -0.37
N ALA A 200 2.63 7.43 0.05
CA ALA A 200 1.27 7.91 -0.03
C ALA A 200 0.89 8.86 1.13
N ASP A 201 -0.03 9.78 0.84
CA ASP A 201 -0.73 10.57 1.85
C ASP A 201 -1.90 9.74 2.43
N ARG A 202 -2.61 8.99 1.57
CA ARG A 202 -3.59 7.97 1.96
C ARG A 202 -3.45 6.71 1.11
N ILE A 203 -3.85 5.57 1.70
CA ILE A 203 -3.78 4.26 1.06
C ILE A 203 -5.18 3.66 0.95
N ALA A 204 -5.57 3.30 -0.27
CA ALA A 204 -6.75 2.49 -0.54
C ALA A 204 -6.38 1.00 -0.50
N VAL A 205 -6.71 0.32 0.59
CA VAL A 205 -6.49 -1.12 0.73
C VAL A 205 -7.62 -1.86 0.07
N MET A 206 -7.30 -2.67 -0.94
CA MET A 206 -8.28 -3.41 -1.74
C MET A 206 -8.17 -4.92 -1.51
N ASN A 207 -9.31 -5.60 -1.49
CA ASN A 207 -9.39 -7.05 -1.45
C ASN A 207 -10.57 -7.55 -2.28
N ARG A 208 -10.33 -8.50 -3.20
CA ARG A 208 -11.37 -9.17 -4.02
C ARG A 208 -12.36 -8.20 -4.68
N GLY A 209 -11.85 -7.11 -5.22
CA GLY A 209 -12.66 -6.09 -5.90
C GLY A 209 -13.27 -5.02 -5.01
N HIS A 210 -13.18 -5.16 -3.69
CA HIS A 210 -13.77 -4.22 -2.71
C HIS A 210 -12.72 -3.39 -1.98
N LEU A 211 -13.08 -2.17 -1.64
CA LEU A 211 -12.32 -1.30 -0.74
C LEU A 211 -12.49 -1.80 0.70
N GLN A 212 -11.38 -2.06 1.39
CA GLN A 212 -11.36 -2.49 2.79
C GLN A 212 -11.11 -1.33 3.75
N ALA A 213 -10.26 -0.38 3.34
CA ALA A 213 -9.96 0.84 4.09
C ALA A 213 -9.39 1.90 3.15
N PHE A 214 -9.56 3.18 3.53
CA PHE A 214 -8.95 4.32 2.85
C PHE A 214 -8.59 5.37 3.90
N ASP A 215 -7.36 5.33 4.37
CA ASP A 215 -6.88 6.17 5.47
C ASP A 215 -5.38 6.50 5.28
N ALA A 216 -4.84 7.37 6.15
CA ALA A 216 -3.41 7.63 6.22
C ALA A 216 -2.61 6.38 6.63
N PRO A 217 -1.33 6.25 6.23
CA PRO A 217 -0.51 5.08 6.52
C PRO A 217 -0.47 4.68 8.01
N ASP A 218 -0.25 5.67 8.90
CA ASP A 218 -0.21 5.49 10.34
C ASP A 218 -1.55 5.00 10.91
N GLU A 219 -2.69 5.53 10.45
CA GLU A 219 -4.01 5.06 10.88
C GLU A 219 -4.28 3.61 10.46
N LEU A 220 -3.84 3.20 9.25
CA LEU A 220 -3.97 1.81 8.80
C LEU A 220 -3.12 0.84 9.60
N TYR A 221 -1.95 1.29 10.08
CA TYR A 221 -1.03 0.48 10.86
C TYR A 221 -1.43 0.40 12.33
N ASP A 222 -1.67 1.56 12.97
CA ASP A 222 -1.93 1.67 14.40
C ASP A 222 -3.39 1.35 14.77
N ARG A 223 -4.34 1.62 13.84
CA ARG A 223 -5.78 1.54 14.08
C ARG A 223 -6.55 0.88 12.93
N PRO A 224 -6.19 -0.33 12.53
CA PRO A 224 -6.88 -1.01 11.44
C PRO A 224 -8.35 -1.26 11.77
N LYS A 225 -9.24 -0.88 10.85
CA LYS A 225 -10.70 -1.02 11.04
C LYS A 225 -11.21 -2.45 10.89
N THR A 226 -10.40 -3.34 10.29
CA THR A 226 -10.76 -4.75 10.07
C THR A 226 -9.57 -5.66 10.33
N ARG A 227 -9.84 -6.92 10.68
CA ARG A 227 -8.84 -7.99 10.80
C ARG A 227 -8.03 -8.16 9.52
N PHE A 228 -8.68 -8.04 8.36
CA PHE A 228 -7.99 -8.11 7.07
C PHE A 228 -6.92 -7.02 6.94
N VAL A 229 -7.27 -5.75 7.23
CA VAL A 229 -6.30 -4.63 7.15
C VAL A 229 -5.17 -4.84 8.15
N ALA A 230 -5.48 -5.24 9.38
CA ALA A 230 -4.50 -5.50 10.45
C ALA A 230 -3.47 -6.57 10.04
N GLY A 231 -3.93 -7.66 9.43
CA GLY A 231 -3.06 -8.75 9.00
C GLY A 231 -2.38 -8.50 7.65
N PHE A 232 -2.91 -7.57 6.85
CA PHE A 232 -2.34 -7.26 5.54
C PHE A 232 -1.33 -6.11 5.60
N VAL A 233 -1.51 -5.11 6.49
CA VAL A 233 -0.62 -3.96 6.64
C VAL A 233 0.37 -4.22 7.77
N GLY A 234 1.65 -4.25 7.42
CA GLY A 234 2.77 -4.58 8.30
C GLY A 234 3.58 -5.76 7.77
N ASN A 235 4.90 -5.70 7.99
CA ASN A 235 5.84 -6.78 7.64
C ASN A 235 6.91 -6.88 8.74
N PRO A 236 6.82 -7.93 9.59
CA PRO A 236 5.89 -9.06 9.54
C PRO A 236 4.42 -8.69 9.81
N PRO A 237 3.46 -9.58 9.43
CA PRO A 237 2.05 -9.33 9.68
C PRO A 237 1.70 -9.42 11.18
N MET A 238 0.56 -8.85 11.58
CA MET A 238 0.02 -8.95 12.93
C MET A 238 -0.27 -10.40 13.30
N ASN A 239 0.09 -10.80 14.53
CA ASN A 239 -0.31 -12.08 15.10
C ASN A 239 -1.79 -12.05 15.50
N PHE A 240 -2.51 -13.14 15.28
CA PHE A 240 -3.91 -13.28 15.69
C PHE A 240 -4.08 -14.48 16.62
N LEU A 241 -4.85 -14.30 17.68
CA LEU A 241 -5.21 -15.32 18.64
C LEU A 241 -6.71 -15.24 18.93
N ASP A 242 -7.42 -16.35 18.76
CA ASP A 242 -8.81 -16.45 19.19
C ASP A 242 -8.84 -16.61 20.71
N VAL A 243 -9.48 -15.66 21.41
CA VAL A 243 -9.51 -15.61 22.87
C VAL A 243 -10.93 -15.46 23.39
N GLU A 244 -11.18 -16.00 24.58
CA GLU A 244 -12.38 -15.72 25.37
C GLU A 244 -12.07 -14.59 26.35
N VAL A 245 -12.84 -13.50 26.29
CA VAL A 245 -12.68 -12.37 27.20
C VAL A 245 -13.68 -12.50 28.36
N SER A 246 -13.18 -12.51 29.59
CA SER A 246 -13.99 -12.59 30.79
C SER A 246 -13.59 -11.55 31.83
N PRO A 247 -14.52 -11.04 32.63
CA PRO A 247 -14.19 -10.18 33.77
C PRO A 247 -13.44 -10.95 34.85
N SER A 248 -12.35 -10.38 35.38
CA SER A 248 -11.54 -10.95 36.46
C SER A 248 -11.06 -9.85 37.39
N ASN A 249 -11.49 -9.86 38.67
CA ASN A 249 -11.03 -8.96 39.74
C ASN A 249 -10.97 -7.45 39.36
N GLY A 250 -11.98 -6.95 38.65
CA GLY A 250 -12.05 -5.54 38.22
C GLY A 250 -11.29 -5.22 36.94
N HIS A 251 -10.67 -6.22 36.32
CA HIS A 251 -10.04 -6.18 35.02
C HIS A 251 -10.70 -7.19 34.07
N PHE A 252 -10.33 -7.19 32.83
CA PHE A 252 -10.66 -8.26 31.88
C PHE A 252 -9.46 -9.17 31.69
N LEU A 253 -9.74 -10.45 31.41
CA LEU A 253 -8.74 -11.46 31.09
C LEU A 253 -9.04 -12.02 29.71
N ALA A 254 -8.05 -12.01 28.81
CA ALA A 254 -8.10 -12.71 27.53
C ALA A 254 -7.47 -14.10 27.73
N GLN A 255 -8.23 -15.16 27.42
CA GLN A 255 -7.81 -16.53 27.66
C GLN A 255 -7.91 -17.36 26.37
N ALA A 256 -6.84 -18.11 26.07
CA ALA A 256 -6.81 -19.12 25.02
C ALA A 256 -5.95 -20.31 25.53
N ASP A 257 -6.53 -21.47 25.72
CA ASP A 257 -5.87 -22.65 26.28
C ASP A 257 -5.09 -22.32 27.59
N SER A 258 -3.75 -22.44 27.54
CA SER A 258 -2.87 -22.12 28.65
C SER A 258 -2.44 -20.65 28.72
N ILE A 259 -2.82 -19.83 27.73
CA ILE A 259 -2.47 -18.42 27.67
C ILE A 259 -3.51 -17.62 28.44
N GLN A 260 -3.05 -16.79 29.39
CA GLN A 260 -3.89 -15.88 30.14
C GLN A 260 -3.23 -14.50 30.18
N LEU A 261 -3.84 -13.52 29.50
CA LEU A 261 -3.30 -12.18 29.36
C LEU A 261 -4.23 -11.18 30.03
N PRO A 262 -3.75 -10.45 31.04
CA PRO A 262 -4.56 -9.43 31.70
C PRO A 262 -4.75 -8.23 30.77
N LEU A 263 -6.01 -7.78 30.65
CA LEU A 263 -6.38 -6.59 29.88
C LEU A 263 -6.52 -5.40 30.83
N GLY A 264 -5.72 -4.36 30.62
CA GLY A 264 -5.84 -3.10 31.34
C GLY A 264 -7.08 -2.29 30.94
N ALA A 265 -7.35 -1.21 31.67
CA ALA A 265 -8.40 -0.25 31.32
C ALA A 265 -8.01 0.66 30.13
N GLU A 266 -6.81 0.47 29.58
CA GLU A 266 -6.23 1.29 28.52
C GLU A 266 -6.68 0.84 27.11
N ARG A 267 -6.05 1.39 26.08
CA ARG A 267 -6.39 1.31 24.64
C ARG A 267 -6.71 -0.10 24.11
N GLY A 268 -6.25 -1.16 24.78
CA GLY A 268 -6.43 -2.55 24.39
C GLY A 268 -7.58 -3.31 25.08
N ALA A 269 -8.47 -2.63 25.81
CA ALA A 269 -9.61 -3.31 26.42
C ALA A 269 -10.81 -3.35 25.47
N PRO A 270 -11.48 -4.51 25.29
CA PRO A 270 -12.75 -4.54 24.58
C PRO A 270 -13.75 -3.60 25.27
N PRO A 271 -14.72 -3.02 24.51
CA PRO A 271 -15.71 -2.10 25.08
C PRO A 271 -16.39 -2.71 26.29
N ALA A 272 -16.64 -1.89 27.33
CA ALA A 272 -17.33 -2.32 28.54
C ALA A 272 -18.64 -3.05 28.16
N GLY A 273 -18.77 -4.31 28.57
CA GLY A 273 -19.91 -5.19 28.23
C GLY A 273 -19.61 -6.24 27.16
N HIS A 274 -18.45 -6.25 26.53
CA HIS A 274 -18.02 -7.33 25.63
C HIS A 274 -17.34 -8.42 26.46
N GLY A 275 -18.13 -9.37 26.93
CA GLY A 275 -17.64 -10.69 27.32
C GLY A 275 -17.92 -11.67 26.20
N GLY A 276 -17.01 -12.63 25.95
CA GLY A 276 -17.18 -13.68 24.97
C GLY A 276 -16.01 -13.81 23.98
N PRO A 277 -16.22 -14.58 22.90
CA PRO A 277 -15.17 -14.85 21.93
C PRO A 277 -14.82 -13.60 21.11
N VAL A 278 -13.53 -13.30 21.01
CA VAL A 278 -12.98 -12.23 20.18
C VAL A 278 -11.67 -12.69 19.53
N VAL A 279 -11.27 -12.05 18.44
CA VAL A 279 -9.94 -12.24 17.86
C VAL A 279 -9.02 -11.14 18.36
N MET A 280 -8.02 -11.51 19.16
CA MET A 280 -6.97 -10.61 19.61
C MET A 280 -5.90 -10.51 18.53
N GLY A 281 -5.49 -9.30 18.16
CA GLY A 281 -4.36 -8.99 17.28
C GLY A 281 -3.25 -8.32 18.09
N ILE A 282 -2.01 -8.74 17.85
CA ILE A 282 -0.82 -8.09 18.42
C ILE A 282 0.32 -8.09 17.42
N ARG A 283 1.02 -6.96 17.32
CA ARG A 283 2.11 -6.83 16.36
C ARG A 283 3.37 -7.56 16.82
N PRO A 284 4.24 -8.01 15.90
CA PRO A 284 5.50 -8.68 16.23
C PRO A 284 6.42 -7.87 17.14
N GLU A 285 6.47 -6.55 16.97
CA GLU A 285 7.27 -5.62 17.78
C GLU A 285 6.74 -5.41 19.21
N ASP A 286 5.47 -5.75 19.44
CA ASP A 286 4.81 -5.63 20.75
C ASP A 286 4.92 -6.92 21.59
N ILE A 287 5.66 -7.94 21.08
CA ILE A 287 5.97 -9.18 21.78
C ILE A 287 7.47 -9.22 22.06
N GLN A 288 7.86 -9.36 23.31
CA GLN A 288 9.26 -9.36 23.73
C GLN A 288 9.65 -10.67 24.41
N ILE A 289 10.90 -11.12 24.18
CA ILE A 289 11.53 -12.18 24.96
C ILE A 289 12.16 -11.56 26.20
N VAL A 290 11.73 -12.00 27.37
CA VAL A 290 12.14 -11.50 28.69
C VAL A 290 12.50 -12.65 29.64
N ASP A 291 13.12 -12.34 30.77
CA ASP A 291 13.45 -13.36 31.75
C ASP A 291 12.18 -13.87 32.50
N GLU A 292 11.24 -12.97 32.81
CA GLU A 292 9.94 -13.27 33.39
C GLU A 292 8.84 -12.64 32.55
N GLY A 293 8.06 -13.46 31.82
CA GLY A 293 7.02 -13.06 30.88
C GLY A 293 5.64 -13.57 31.29
N ASP A 294 4.65 -13.23 30.44
CA ASP A 294 3.26 -13.63 30.65
C ASP A 294 3.05 -15.12 30.34
N VAL A 295 3.79 -15.65 29.36
CA VAL A 295 3.70 -17.06 28.95
C VAL A 295 5.08 -17.61 28.58
N THR A 296 5.22 -18.96 28.72
CA THR A 296 6.44 -19.67 28.30
C THR A 296 6.19 -20.39 26.98
N GLY A 297 7.08 -20.20 26.03
CA GLY A 297 7.06 -20.84 24.71
C GLY A 297 8.38 -21.50 24.35
N GLU A 298 8.45 -22.09 23.18
CA GLU A 298 9.64 -22.64 22.56
C GLU A 298 9.86 -22.01 21.19
N ILE A 299 11.09 -21.59 20.90
CA ILE A 299 11.46 -21.05 19.60
C ILE A 299 11.45 -22.20 18.58
N PHE A 300 10.60 -22.04 17.55
CA PHE A 300 10.50 -23.00 16.44
C PHE A 300 11.50 -22.68 15.33
N VAL A 301 11.59 -21.40 14.92
CA VAL A 301 12.51 -20.92 13.86
C VAL A 301 13.09 -19.57 14.25
N VAL A 302 14.34 -19.34 13.87
CA VAL A 302 15.02 -18.03 13.92
C VAL A 302 15.49 -17.70 12.51
N GLU A 303 15.06 -16.56 11.97
CA GLU A 303 15.48 -16.03 10.67
C GLU A 303 16.23 -14.71 10.87
N PRO A 304 17.57 -14.67 10.66
CA PRO A 304 18.34 -13.45 10.83
C PRO A 304 18.02 -12.43 9.74
N LEU A 305 17.57 -11.22 10.14
CA LEU A 305 17.32 -10.10 9.22
C LEU A 305 18.46 -9.05 9.24
N GLY A 306 19.53 -9.33 9.97
CA GLY A 306 20.71 -8.49 10.09
C GLY A 306 20.81 -7.77 11.43
N ARG A 307 19.97 -6.81 11.75
CA ARG A 307 19.92 -6.15 13.07
C ARG A 307 18.93 -6.78 14.03
N GLU A 308 17.95 -7.45 13.49
CA GLU A 308 16.89 -8.13 14.22
C GLU A 308 16.77 -9.55 13.72
N ASP A 309 16.35 -10.44 14.59
CA ASP A 309 15.95 -11.80 14.26
C ASP A 309 14.44 -11.89 14.21
N LEU A 310 13.91 -12.45 13.11
CA LEU A 310 12.51 -12.86 13.05
C LEU A 310 12.38 -14.21 13.73
N ILE A 311 11.60 -14.29 14.79
CA ILE A 311 11.43 -15.50 15.59
C ILE A 311 9.99 -15.98 15.46
N ASP A 312 9.80 -17.26 15.10
CA ASP A 312 8.55 -18.01 15.28
C ASP A 312 8.64 -18.76 16.61
N ALA A 313 7.87 -18.34 17.62
CA ALA A 313 7.78 -18.98 18.92
C ALA A 313 6.44 -19.70 19.08
N ARG A 314 6.45 -20.88 19.72
CA ARG A 314 5.26 -21.71 19.94
C ARG A 314 4.89 -21.74 21.41
N VAL A 315 3.63 -21.43 21.70
CA VAL A 315 3.03 -21.53 23.03
C VAL A 315 1.86 -22.49 22.95
N GLY A 316 2.08 -23.75 23.32
CA GLY A 316 1.11 -24.82 23.05
C GLY A 316 0.82 -24.96 21.55
N PRO A 317 -0.46 -24.89 21.11
CA PRO A 317 -0.81 -24.97 19.70
C PRO A 317 -0.63 -23.64 18.94
N HIS A 318 -0.37 -22.53 19.63
CA HIS A 318 -0.34 -21.19 19.04
C HIS A 318 1.07 -20.78 18.62
N GLY A 319 1.19 -20.20 17.43
CA GLY A 319 2.43 -19.62 16.90
C GLY A 319 2.41 -18.10 17.00
N PHE A 320 3.53 -17.51 17.41
CA PHE A 320 3.73 -16.06 17.47
C PHE A 320 4.99 -15.69 16.71
N ILE A 321 4.85 -14.74 15.79
CA ILE A 321 5.98 -14.11 15.13
C ILE A 321 6.37 -12.88 15.93
N LEU A 322 7.63 -12.73 16.24
CA LEU A 322 8.17 -11.57 16.95
C LEU A 322 9.51 -11.13 16.37
N LEU A 323 9.91 -9.91 16.69
CA LEU A 323 11.21 -9.34 16.34
C LEU A 323 12.06 -9.26 17.61
N ALA A 324 13.26 -9.82 17.58
CA ALA A 324 14.20 -9.80 18.69
C ALA A 324 15.55 -9.22 18.27
N ASP A 325 16.26 -8.60 19.22
CA ASP A 325 17.61 -8.11 19.00
C ASP A 325 18.58 -9.28 18.80
N THR A 326 19.46 -9.19 17.79
CA THR A 326 20.49 -10.21 17.48
C THR A 326 21.55 -10.36 18.58
N GLU A 327 21.66 -9.45 19.54
CA GLU A 327 22.65 -9.53 20.63
C GLU A 327 22.49 -10.79 21.48
N LYS A 328 21.27 -11.34 21.61
CA LYS A 328 20.95 -12.48 22.46
C LYS A 328 21.11 -13.85 21.79
N GLN A 329 21.46 -13.95 20.51
CA GLN A 329 21.72 -15.21 19.77
C GLN A 329 20.74 -16.35 20.07
N HIS A 330 19.46 -16.12 19.87
CA HIS A 330 18.42 -17.13 20.08
C HIS A 330 18.56 -18.35 19.16
N ARG A 331 18.10 -19.53 19.60
CA ARG A 331 18.20 -20.79 18.84
C ARG A 331 16.88 -21.55 18.82
N ALA A 332 16.63 -22.28 17.75
CA ALA A 332 15.50 -23.21 17.69
C ALA A 332 15.61 -24.26 18.81
N GLY A 333 14.47 -24.59 19.44
CA GLY A 333 14.35 -25.45 20.60
C GLY A 333 14.62 -24.75 21.95
N GLU A 334 14.97 -23.47 21.96
CA GLU A 334 15.16 -22.70 23.18
C GLU A 334 13.81 -22.38 23.83
N ARG A 335 13.72 -22.57 25.16
CA ARG A 335 12.56 -22.11 25.93
C ARG A 335 12.71 -20.65 26.27
N VAL A 336 11.67 -19.87 26.00
CA VAL A 336 11.64 -18.43 26.22
C VAL A 336 10.39 -18.01 26.94
N SER A 337 10.49 -16.96 27.75
CA SER A 337 9.33 -16.27 28.31
C SER A 337 8.96 -15.09 27.43
N LEU A 338 7.70 -15.03 27.01
CA LEU A 338 7.17 -13.98 26.16
C LEU A 338 6.33 -13.02 27.00
N LYS A 339 6.57 -11.73 26.79
CA LYS A 339 5.78 -10.63 27.35
C LYS A 339 5.07 -9.89 26.23
N PHE A 340 3.78 -9.70 26.41
CA PHE A 340 2.91 -9.03 25.46
C PHE A 340 2.62 -7.59 25.93
N ASP A 341 2.89 -6.60 25.10
CA ASP A 341 2.42 -5.25 25.38
C ASP A 341 0.91 -5.14 25.08
N MET A 342 0.12 -5.48 26.06
CA MET A 342 -1.34 -5.51 25.95
C MET A 342 -1.96 -4.13 25.75
N THR A 343 -1.21 -3.03 25.93
CA THR A 343 -1.67 -1.66 25.62
C THR A 343 -1.77 -1.43 24.12
N GLN A 344 -1.05 -2.22 23.30
CA GLN A 344 -1.06 -2.19 21.84
C GLN A 344 -1.97 -3.27 21.25
N ALA A 345 -2.48 -4.20 22.05
CA ALA A 345 -3.36 -5.26 21.59
C ALA A 345 -4.64 -4.68 20.93
N GLN A 346 -5.10 -5.33 19.88
CA GLN A 346 -6.30 -4.97 19.15
C GLN A 346 -7.29 -6.12 19.19
N PHE A 347 -8.58 -5.81 19.12
CA PHE A 347 -9.63 -6.81 19.22
C PHE A 347 -10.59 -6.67 18.04
N PHE A 348 -10.95 -7.82 17.46
CA PHE A 348 -11.83 -7.90 16.31
C PHE A 348 -12.99 -8.83 16.62
N ASP A 349 -14.16 -8.47 16.14
CA ASP A 349 -15.34 -9.32 16.18
C ASP A 349 -15.11 -10.55 15.28
N PRO A 350 -15.30 -11.78 15.78
CA PRO A 350 -14.98 -13.00 15.02
C PRO A 350 -15.89 -13.24 13.82
N GLN A 351 -17.09 -12.62 13.77
CA GLN A 351 -18.07 -12.82 12.70
C GLN A 351 -17.97 -11.72 11.63
N THR A 352 -17.87 -10.47 12.06
CA THR A 352 -17.83 -9.31 11.15
C THR A 352 -16.42 -8.90 10.76
N GLU A 353 -15.40 -9.44 11.43
CA GLU A 353 -13.98 -9.06 11.33
C GLU A 353 -13.69 -7.58 11.60
N ARG A 354 -14.66 -6.81 12.12
CA ARG A 354 -14.48 -5.39 12.42
C ARG A 354 -13.77 -5.20 13.77
N SER A 355 -12.97 -4.14 13.85
CA SER A 355 -12.34 -3.74 15.10
C SER A 355 -13.39 -3.37 16.15
N LEU A 356 -13.23 -3.90 17.34
CA LEU A 356 -14.06 -3.60 18.52
C LEU A 356 -13.62 -2.32 19.24
N LEU A 357 -12.43 -1.79 18.92
CA LEU A 357 -11.89 -0.56 19.51
C LEU A 357 -12.46 0.70 18.86
N TRP A 358 -13.06 0.58 17.67
CA TRP A 358 -13.70 1.67 16.97
C TRP A 358 -15.14 1.83 17.45
N ARG A 359 -15.37 2.84 18.28
CA ARG A 359 -16.72 3.39 18.48
C ARG A 359 -17.00 4.30 17.28
N GLN A 360 -18.10 4.01 16.58
CA GLN A 360 -18.67 4.91 15.58
C GLN A 360 -19.14 6.20 16.23
#